data_a3171a7da8186c8acad8239521b95bb6
#
_entry.id   a3171a7da8186c8acad8239521b95bb6
#
_cell.length_a   1.000
_cell.length_b   1.000
_cell.length_c   1.000
_cell.angle_alpha   90.00
_cell.angle_beta   90.00
_cell.angle_gamma   90.00
#
_symmetry.space_group_name_H-M   'P 1'
#
loop_
_entity.id
_entity.type
_entity.pdbx_description
1 polymer ?
#
loop_
_entity_poly.entity_id
_entity_poly.type
_entity_poly.pdbx_seq_one_letter_code
_entity_poly.pdbx_strand_id
1 'polypeptide(L)'
;MADERPLVKPLEMSRYCVPFSPFRGRVEEAIVCLVSTAGVRLGSDAPFRAEGDTTYRIIPGEASGADLAFDDTHYDHACAERDVNCIFPIDRLRELAQEKRIGGLTDRHFSMGFTQALRELRETTVPMLAREVDRARPDAVLLTGG
;
A
#
# COMPACT_ATOMS: atom_id res chain seq x y z
N MET A 1 25.82 -3.80 -14.63
CA MET A 1 25.50 -5.07 -13.96
C MET A 1 24.23 -4.82 -13.16
N ALA A 2 23.11 -5.36 -13.62
CA ALA A 2 21.85 -5.28 -12.89
C ALA A 2 21.98 -6.18 -11.66
N ASP A 3 21.75 -5.63 -10.47
CA ASP A 3 21.64 -6.36 -9.21
C ASP A 3 20.35 -7.19 -9.29
N GLU A 4 20.46 -8.43 -9.73
CA GLU A 4 19.39 -9.41 -9.66
C GLU A 4 19.21 -9.85 -8.21
N ARG A 5 18.52 -9.03 -7.41
CA ARG A 5 17.97 -9.52 -6.15
C ARG A 5 16.98 -10.63 -6.51
N PRO A 6 17.13 -11.83 -5.95
CA PRO A 6 16.20 -12.90 -6.24
C PRO A 6 14.79 -12.45 -5.84
N LEU A 7 13.88 -12.42 -6.83
CA LEU A 7 12.45 -12.32 -6.56
C LEU A 7 12.13 -13.34 -5.47
N VAL A 8 11.62 -12.86 -4.35
CA VAL A 8 11.22 -13.71 -3.24
C VAL A 8 10.30 -14.79 -3.80
N LYS A 9 10.77 -16.04 -3.79
CA LYS A 9 9.93 -17.18 -4.17
C LYS A 9 8.67 -17.10 -3.31
N PRO A 10 7.47 -17.31 -3.89
CA PRO A 10 6.26 -17.39 -3.08
C PRO A 10 6.49 -18.47 -2.02
N LEU A 11 6.62 -18.03 -0.77
CA LEU A 11 6.73 -18.90 0.36
C LEU A 11 5.43 -19.70 0.43
N GLU A 12 5.52 -21.03 0.37
CA GLU A 12 4.43 -21.88 0.81
C GLU A 12 4.21 -21.54 2.30
N MET A 13 3.17 -20.78 2.55
CA MET A 13 2.80 -20.39 3.90
C MET A 13 2.29 -21.62 4.64
N SER A 14 3.16 -22.30 5.35
CA SER A 14 2.70 -23.20 6.41
C SER A 14 2.04 -22.32 7.49
N ARG A 15 0.98 -22.82 8.15
CA ARG A 15 0.28 -22.12 9.23
C ARG A 15 1.19 -21.69 10.40
N TYR A 16 2.45 -22.04 10.38
CA TYR A 16 3.47 -21.77 11.42
C TYR A 16 4.62 -20.90 10.94
N CYS A 17 4.66 -20.52 9.64
CA CYS A 17 5.74 -19.72 9.11
C CYS A 17 5.20 -18.38 8.62
N VAL A 18 5.48 -17.31 9.36
CA VAL A 18 5.22 -15.94 8.92
C VAL A 18 6.46 -15.45 8.20
N PRO A 19 6.36 -14.98 6.93
CA PRO A 19 7.48 -14.35 6.24
C PRO A 19 8.00 -13.18 7.08
N PHE A 20 9.30 -13.18 7.35
CA PHE A 20 9.95 -12.14 8.11
C PHE A 20 11.17 -11.63 7.35
N SER A 21 11.20 -10.32 7.12
CA SER A 21 12.37 -9.62 6.56
C SER A 21 12.89 -8.66 7.64
N PRO A 22 14.08 -8.91 8.21
CA PRO A 22 14.60 -8.06 9.26
C PRO A 22 14.87 -6.66 8.74
N PHE A 23 14.29 -5.65 9.36
CA PHE A 23 14.64 -4.25 9.14
C PHE A 23 15.97 -3.95 9.87
N ARG A 24 16.97 -3.50 9.13
CA ARG A 24 18.34 -3.26 9.67
C ARG A 24 18.70 -1.78 9.79
N GLY A 25 17.80 -0.89 9.33
CA GLY A 25 17.97 0.55 9.41
C GLY A 25 17.48 1.14 10.73
N ARG A 26 17.59 2.44 10.83
CA ARG A 26 16.95 3.23 11.89
C ARG A 26 15.58 3.70 11.40
N VAL A 27 14.55 3.55 12.21
CA VAL A 27 13.17 3.93 11.84
C VAL A 27 13.09 5.44 11.52
N GLU A 28 13.85 6.25 12.27
CA GLU A 28 13.90 7.69 12.08
C GLU A 28 14.52 8.14 10.74
N GLU A 29 15.19 7.23 10.04
CA GLU A 29 15.81 7.46 8.73
C GLU A 29 15.03 6.77 7.59
N ALA A 30 14.07 5.91 7.94
CA ALA A 30 13.37 5.06 6.99
C ALA A 30 12.43 5.85 6.07
N ILE A 31 12.53 5.60 4.78
CA ILE A 31 11.55 6.05 3.77
C ILE A 31 10.44 5.01 3.68
N VAL A 32 9.21 5.42 3.93
CA VAL A 32 8.05 4.53 4.04
C VAL A 32 7.17 4.63 2.80
N CYS A 33 6.81 3.49 2.23
CA CYS A 33 5.76 3.36 1.23
C CYS A 33 4.48 2.81 1.89
N LEU A 34 3.33 3.40 1.57
CA LEU A 34 2.02 2.92 2.01
C LEU A 34 1.38 2.10 0.89
N VAL A 35 0.90 0.91 1.24
CA VAL A 35 0.11 0.04 0.34
C VAL A 35 -1.14 -0.39 1.09
N SER A 36 -2.31 -0.19 0.49
CA SER A 36 -3.60 -0.52 1.09
C SER A 36 -4.42 -1.45 0.21
N THR A 37 -5.26 -2.29 0.82
CA THR A 37 -6.27 -3.08 0.12
C THR A 37 -7.69 -2.55 0.32
N ALA A 38 -7.83 -1.33 0.84
CA ALA A 38 -9.12 -0.72 1.22
C ALA A 38 -9.81 0.05 0.07
N GLY A 39 -9.41 -0.14 -1.19
CA GLY A 39 -10.07 0.50 -2.34
C GLY A 39 -9.93 2.02 -2.39
N VAL A 40 -8.83 2.56 -1.89
CA VAL A 40 -8.58 4.02 -1.88
C VAL A 40 -8.06 4.48 -3.24
N ARG A 41 -8.48 5.65 -3.68
CA ARG A 41 -8.06 6.31 -4.92
C ARG A 41 -8.02 7.82 -4.78
N LEU A 42 -7.47 8.53 -5.76
CA LEU A 42 -7.74 9.96 -5.87
C LEU A 42 -9.21 10.20 -6.22
N GLY A 43 -9.79 11.28 -5.76
CA GLY A 43 -11.15 11.67 -6.11
C GLY A 43 -11.37 11.84 -7.61
N SER A 44 -10.31 12.16 -8.37
CA SER A 44 -10.30 12.30 -9.83
C SER A 44 -10.17 10.98 -10.59
N ASP A 45 -9.77 9.90 -9.92
CA ASP A 45 -9.58 8.60 -10.58
C ASP A 45 -10.92 7.89 -10.82
N ALA A 46 -10.92 6.99 -11.80
CA ALA A 46 -12.06 6.09 -12.01
C ALA A 46 -12.26 5.19 -10.77
N PRO A 47 -13.51 5.02 -10.32
CA PRO A 47 -13.84 4.12 -9.21
C PRO A 47 -13.34 2.69 -9.43
N PHE A 48 -13.08 1.98 -8.35
CA PHE A 48 -12.92 0.53 -8.41
C PHE A 48 -14.28 -0.12 -8.69
N ARG A 49 -14.27 -1.26 -9.37
CA ARG A 49 -15.49 -2.01 -9.65
C ARG A 49 -15.99 -2.71 -8.37
N ALA A 50 -17.26 -2.50 -8.03
CA ALA A 50 -17.85 -3.02 -6.80
C ALA A 50 -17.91 -4.56 -6.76
N GLU A 51 -18.07 -5.21 -7.91
CA GLU A 51 -18.08 -6.68 -8.03
C GLU A 51 -16.71 -7.34 -7.90
N GLY A 52 -15.66 -6.53 -7.91
CA GLY A 52 -14.27 -6.95 -7.79
C GLY A 52 -13.37 -6.31 -8.84
N ASP A 53 -12.22 -5.86 -8.40
CA ASP A 53 -11.22 -5.17 -9.22
C ASP A 53 -9.82 -5.67 -8.87
N THR A 54 -9.13 -6.21 -9.85
CA THR A 54 -7.74 -6.69 -9.70
C THR A 54 -6.70 -5.63 -10.00
N THR A 55 -7.12 -4.41 -10.37
CA THR A 55 -6.20 -3.31 -10.63
C THR A 55 -5.76 -2.61 -9.35
N TYR A 56 -4.78 -1.74 -9.46
CA TYR A 56 -4.36 -0.85 -8.37
C TYR A 56 -4.39 0.61 -8.82
N ARG A 57 -4.36 1.52 -7.85
CA ARG A 57 -4.19 2.96 -8.07
C ARG A 57 -2.86 3.40 -7.47
N ILE A 58 -2.28 4.40 -8.11
CA ILE A 58 -1.07 5.07 -7.63
C ILE A 58 -1.52 6.38 -6.98
N ILE A 59 -1.16 6.55 -5.72
CA ILE A 59 -1.45 7.76 -4.96
C ILE A 59 -0.15 8.57 -4.86
N PRO A 60 -0.08 9.80 -5.38
CA PRO A 60 1.09 10.65 -5.25
C PRO A 60 1.47 10.90 -3.78
N GLY A 61 2.76 10.98 -3.47
CA GLY A 61 3.25 11.20 -2.12
C GLY A 61 2.85 12.54 -1.51
N GLU A 62 2.53 13.54 -2.34
CA GLU A 62 2.00 14.84 -1.92
C GLU A 62 0.49 14.86 -1.67
N ALA A 63 -0.26 13.84 -2.10
CA ALA A 63 -1.71 13.78 -1.87
C ALA A 63 -2.02 13.78 -0.38
N SER A 64 -3.08 14.49 0.00
CA SER A 64 -3.63 14.52 1.36
C SER A 64 -4.87 13.64 1.48
N GLY A 65 -5.29 13.35 2.69
CA GLY A 65 -6.56 12.64 2.91
C GLY A 65 -7.76 13.32 2.26
N ALA A 66 -7.74 14.65 2.11
CA ALA A 66 -8.81 15.40 1.46
C ALA A 66 -8.90 15.18 -0.07
N ASP A 67 -7.83 14.70 -0.69
CA ASP A 67 -7.78 14.39 -2.13
C ASP A 67 -8.29 12.98 -2.43
N LEU A 68 -8.53 12.17 -1.39
CA LEU A 68 -8.82 10.75 -1.50
C LEU A 68 -10.32 10.45 -1.45
N ALA A 69 -10.69 9.40 -2.15
CA ALA A 69 -11.98 8.71 -2.07
C ALA A 69 -11.72 7.20 -1.95
N PHE A 70 -12.74 6.44 -1.55
CA PHE A 70 -12.66 4.98 -1.51
C PHE A 70 -13.99 4.38 -1.97
N ASP A 71 -13.93 3.18 -2.54
CA ASP A 71 -15.08 2.54 -3.21
C ASP A 71 -15.39 1.15 -2.67
N ASP A 72 -14.62 0.64 -1.71
CA ASP A 72 -14.87 -0.69 -1.15
C ASP A 72 -16.12 -0.68 -0.26
N THR A 73 -16.97 -1.67 -0.45
CA THR A 73 -18.25 -1.85 0.29
C THR A 73 -18.24 -3.12 1.15
N HIS A 74 -17.10 -3.76 1.32
CA HIS A 74 -16.97 -5.06 1.97
C HIS A 74 -16.58 -4.99 3.45
N TYR A 75 -16.42 -3.78 3.99
CA TYR A 75 -16.12 -3.52 5.41
C TYR A 75 -16.96 -2.34 5.92
N ASP A 76 -16.97 -2.13 7.24
CA ASP A 76 -17.66 -0.96 7.85
C ASP A 76 -16.80 0.30 7.66
N HIS A 77 -17.29 1.22 6.85
CA HIS A 77 -16.59 2.47 6.52
C HIS A 77 -16.97 3.67 7.36
N ALA A 78 -17.80 3.54 8.39
CA ALA A 78 -18.25 4.68 9.19
C ALA A 78 -17.09 5.50 9.79
N CYS A 79 -15.94 4.87 10.08
CA CYS A 79 -14.73 5.58 10.50
C CYS A 79 -13.99 6.22 9.32
N ALA A 80 -13.88 5.52 8.19
CA ALA A 80 -13.18 6.01 7.00
C ALA A 80 -13.91 7.20 6.34
N GLU A 81 -15.24 7.25 6.40
CA GLU A 81 -16.04 8.39 5.95
C GLU A 81 -15.76 9.67 6.75
N ARG A 82 -15.38 9.53 8.02
CA ARG A 82 -15.00 10.66 8.89
C ARG A 82 -13.53 11.03 8.76
N ASP A 83 -12.66 10.02 8.59
CA ASP A 83 -11.23 10.21 8.42
C ASP A 83 -10.65 9.04 7.61
N VAL A 84 -10.31 9.28 6.36
CA VAL A 84 -9.71 8.28 5.45
C VAL A 84 -8.39 7.71 6.01
N ASN A 85 -7.73 8.43 6.93
CA ASN A 85 -6.52 7.96 7.58
C ASN A 85 -6.73 6.68 8.41
N CYS A 86 -7.98 6.28 8.71
CA CYS A 86 -8.27 4.97 9.32
C CYS A 86 -7.87 3.79 8.41
N ILE A 87 -7.93 3.96 7.08
CA ILE A 87 -7.66 2.93 6.08
C ILE A 87 -6.45 3.25 5.21
N PHE A 88 -6.09 4.55 5.09
CA PHE A 88 -4.96 5.03 4.31
C PHE A 88 -4.27 6.18 5.04
N PRO A 89 -3.41 5.90 6.04
CA PRO A 89 -2.90 6.90 7.00
C PRO A 89 -1.81 7.81 6.42
N ILE A 90 -2.02 8.40 5.24
CA ILE A 90 -1.02 9.20 4.54
C ILE A 90 -0.68 10.49 5.29
N ASP A 91 -1.69 11.15 5.89
CA ASP A 91 -1.44 12.39 6.65
C ASP A 91 -0.73 12.07 7.97
N ARG A 92 -1.09 10.94 8.61
CA ARG A 92 -0.43 10.49 9.86
C ARG A 92 1.04 10.16 9.62
N LEU A 93 1.35 9.49 8.49
CA LEU A 93 2.75 9.22 8.13
C LEU A 93 3.51 10.51 7.84
N ARG A 94 2.87 11.50 7.22
CA ARG A 94 3.49 12.80 6.95
C ARG A 94 3.78 13.56 8.25
N GLU A 95 2.88 13.52 9.22
CA GLU A 95 3.11 14.07 10.56
C GLU A 95 4.31 13.40 11.24
N LEU A 96 4.39 12.06 11.20
CA LEU A 96 5.54 11.33 11.73
C LEU A 96 6.86 11.71 11.05
N ALA A 97 6.85 11.98 9.75
CA ALA A 97 8.02 12.47 9.03
C ALA A 97 8.41 13.90 9.48
N GLN A 98 7.44 14.79 9.65
CA GLN A 98 7.66 16.15 10.17
C GLN A 98 8.22 16.13 11.60
N GLU A 99 7.76 15.19 12.42
CA GLU A 99 8.25 14.95 13.77
C GLU A 99 9.59 14.22 13.84
N LYS A 100 10.15 13.85 12.67
CA LYS A 100 11.39 13.06 12.54
C LYS A 100 11.33 11.69 13.22
N ARG A 101 10.12 11.11 13.28
CA ARG A 101 9.89 9.76 13.79
C ARG A 101 10.12 8.70 12.69
N ILE A 102 10.03 9.12 11.43
CA ILE A 102 10.45 8.38 10.22
C ILE A 102 11.24 9.34 9.33
N GLY A 103 12.03 8.79 8.40
CA GLY A 103 12.86 9.58 7.49
C GLY A 103 12.06 10.33 6.43
N GLY A 104 10.93 9.77 6.00
CA GLY A 104 10.06 10.38 5.01
C GLY A 104 9.12 9.37 4.35
N LEU A 105 8.48 9.82 3.28
CA LEU A 105 7.60 9.01 2.45
C LEU A 105 8.16 8.87 1.04
N THR A 106 7.78 7.80 0.35
CA THR A 106 8.04 7.65 -1.08
C THR A 106 7.23 8.68 -1.90
N ASP A 107 7.65 8.93 -3.13
CA ASP A 107 6.97 9.83 -4.08
C ASP A 107 5.61 9.28 -4.54
N ARG A 108 5.35 8.01 -4.28
CA ARG A 108 4.11 7.31 -4.62
C ARG A 108 3.76 6.24 -3.61
N HIS A 109 2.47 6.04 -3.44
CA HIS A 109 1.85 5.01 -2.61
C HIS A 109 0.87 4.22 -3.46
N PHE A 110 0.31 3.12 -2.95
CA PHE A 110 -0.51 2.24 -3.75
C PHE A 110 -1.75 1.78 -3.01
N SER A 111 -2.83 1.59 -3.76
CA SER A 111 -4.04 1.00 -3.21
C SER A 111 -4.68 0.03 -4.20
N MET A 112 -5.20 -1.07 -3.69
CA MET A 112 -5.96 -2.08 -4.43
C MET A 112 -7.40 -2.10 -3.93
N GLY A 113 -8.33 -2.44 -4.82
CA GLY A 113 -9.71 -2.69 -4.47
C GLY A 113 -9.94 -4.13 -4.00
N PHE A 114 -11.18 -4.41 -3.61
CA PHE A 114 -11.62 -5.76 -3.28
C PHE A 114 -11.61 -6.67 -4.52
N THR A 115 -11.21 -7.92 -4.34
CA THR A 115 -11.35 -8.94 -5.39
C THR A 115 -11.39 -10.35 -4.80
N GLN A 116 -12.17 -11.22 -5.41
CA GLN A 116 -12.15 -12.67 -5.19
C GLN A 116 -11.32 -13.40 -6.26
N ALA A 117 -10.84 -12.72 -7.29
CA ALA A 117 -10.01 -13.27 -8.35
C ALA A 117 -8.55 -13.47 -7.85
N LEU A 118 -8.37 -14.25 -6.80
CA LEU A 118 -7.09 -14.42 -6.09
C LEU A 118 -5.97 -14.96 -6.99
N ARG A 119 -6.32 -15.75 -8.00
CA ARG A 119 -5.32 -16.24 -8.94
C ARG A 119 -4.75 -15.12 -9.79
N GLU A 120 -5.61 -14.30 -10.40
CA GLU A 120 -5.20 -13.15 -11.20
C GLU A 120 -4.44 -12.13 -10.36
N LEU A 121 -4.95 -11.83 -9.14
CA LEU A 121 -4.27 -10.97 -8.20
C LEU A 121 -2.82 -11.44 -7.95
N ARG A 122 -2.64 -12.72 -7.65
CA ARG A 122 -1.35 -13.30 -7.27
C ARG A 122 -0.39 -13.45 -8.45
N GLU A 123 -0.91 -13.82 -9.64
CA GLU A 123 -0.08 -14.12 -10.81
C GLU A 123 0.22 -12.88 -11.66
N THR A 124 -0.59 -11.82 -11.56
CA THR A 124 -0.48 -10.62 -12.40
C THR A 124 -0.32 -9.35 -11.58
N THR A 125 -1.31 -8.98 -10.76
CA THR A 125 -1.34 -7.67 -10.09
C THR A 125 -0.24 -7.54 -9.05
N VAL A 126 -0.09 -8.51 -8.16
CA VAL A 126 0.92 -8.46 -7.09
C VAL A 126 2.35 -8.37 -7.64
N PRO A 127 2.76 -9.15 -8.66
CA PRO A 127 4.08 -8.96 -9.26
C PRO A 127 4.29 -7.60 -9.91
N MET A 128 3.25 -7.02 -10.53
CA MET A 128 3.32 -5.67 -11.10
C MET A 128 3.47 -4.62 -10.01
N LEU A 129 2.62 -4.68 -8.98
CA LEU A 129 2.66 -3.77 -7.85
C LEU A 129 4.00 -3.84 -7.10
N ALA A 130 4.51 -5.04 -6.87
CA ALA A 130 5.81 -5.24 -6.21
C ALA A 130 6.95 -4.53 -6.96
N ARG A 131 6.93 -4.55 -8.31
CA ARG A 131 7.91 -3.82 -9.12
C ARG A 131 7.76 -2.30 -8.98
N GLU A 132 6.54 -1.79 -8.90
CA GLU A 132 6.31 -0.34 -8.69
C GLU A 132 6.76 0.09 -7.29
N VAL A 133 6.50 -0.73 -6.27
CA VAL A 133 7.01 -0.51 -4.91
C VAL A 133 8.54 -0.51 -4.89
N ASP A 134 9.18 -1.48 -5.55
CA ASP A 134 10.65 -1.54 -5.64
C ASP A 134 11.26 -0.33 -6.37
N ARG A 135 10.58 0.18 -7.40
CA ARG A 135 10.98 1.42 -8.09
C ARG A 135 10.88 2.66 -7.20
N ALA A 136 9.93 2.70 -6.29
CA ALA A 136 9.79 3.78 -5.31
C ALA A 136 10.89 3.75 -4.23
N ARG A 137 11.64 2.64 -4.13
CA ARG A 137 12.78 2.44 -3.23
C ARG A 137 12.49 2.74 -1.76
N PRO A 138 11.45 2.19 -1.16
CA PRO A 138 11.21 2.34 0.26
C PRO A 138 12.21 1.51 1.08
N ASP A 139 12.51 1.95 2.29
CA ASP A 139 13.18 1.16 3.31
C ASP A 139 12.20 0.24 4.03
N ALA A 140 10.94 0.66 4.12
CA ALA A 140 9.85 -0.08 4.72
C ALA A 140 8.53 0.12 3.97
N VAL A 141 7.66 -0.90 3.99
CA VAL A 141 6.31 -0.84 3.45
C VAL A 141 5.31 -1.02 4.58
N LEU A 142 4.40 -0.06 4.75
CA LEU A 142 3.25 -0.19 5.62
C LEU A 142 2.08 -0.76 4.83
N LEU A 143 1.57 -1.90 5.27
CA LEU A 143 0.40 -2.53 4.67
C LEU A 143 -0.83 -2.23 5.53
N THR A 144 -1.90 -1.73 4.90
CA THR A 144 -3.19 -1.50 5.56
C THR A 144 -4.30 -2.23 4.80
N GLY A 145 -5.39 -2.51 5.51
CA GLY A 145 -6.59 -3.13 4.95
C GLY A 145 -7.84 -2.35 5.32
N GLY A 146 -8.95 -2.68 4.70
CA GLY A 146 -10.30 -2.27 5.05
C GLY A 146 -11.04 -3.40 5.75
#